data_1f267b41a1b5af2dbcf9357213866cfd
#
_entry.id   1f267b41a1b5af2dbcf9357213866cfd
#
_cell.length_a   1.000
_cell.length_b   1.000
_cell.length_c   1.000
_cell.angle_alpha   90.00
_cell.angle_beta   90.00
_cell.angle_gamma   90.00
#
_symmetry.space_group_name_H-M   'P 1'
#
loop_
_entity.id
_entity.type
_entity.pdbx_description
1 polymer ?
#
loop_
_entity_poly.entity_id
_entity_poly.type
_entity_poly.pdbx_seq_one_letter_code
_entity_poly.pdbx_strand_id
1 'polypeptide(L)'
;MKCVPVPGPMAFDFPEQFRYADSHEYAHAEGELVRIGLSAFAVDQLGDIVFVDLPEVGSSLSRGSSFGTVESVKAVEEMYAPVSGEVVERNESVLASPEELQNDPHGQGWLLAVRPSDASQLEELMAAATYAAKVAAA
;
A
#
# COMPACT_ATOMS: atom_id res chain seq x y z
N MET A 1 13.59 -20.62 -17.27
CA MET A 1 13.48 -20.60 -16.60
C MET A 1 13.70 -20.33 -15.75
N LYS A 2 13.70 -20.11 -15.52
CA LYS A 2 13.94 -19.94 -14.68
C LYS A 2 13.77 -19.95 -13.70
N CYS A 3 13.37 -20.24 -13.76
CA CYS A 3 13.19 -20.00 -12.57
C CYS A 3 13.78 -20.03 -11.56
N VAL A 4 14.05 -19.41 -11.44
CA VAL A 4 14.91 -19.51 -10.31
C VAL A 4 14.22 -19.04 -9.07
N PRO A 5 14.11 -19.86 -8.06
CA PRO A 5 13.48 -19.40 -6.83
C PRO A 5 14.37 -18.35 -6.18
N VAL A 6 13.74 -17.27 -5.76
CA VAL A 6 14.41 -16.21 -5.06
C VAL A 6 14.01 -16.29 -3.60
N PRO A 7 14.97 -16.40 -2.69
CA PRO A 7 14.63 -16.56 -1.28
C PRO A 7 14.14 -15.27 -0.65
N GLY A 8 13.25 -15.40 0.32
CA GLY A 8 12.84 -14.32 1.17
C GLY A 8 12.18 -13.16 0.44
N PRO A 9 12.47 -11.95 0.88
CA PRO A 9 11.81 -10.77 0.32
C PRO A 9 12.13 -10.52 -1.14
N MET A 10 13.14 -11.20 -1.68
CA MET A 10 13.49 -11.04 -3.08
C MET A 10 12.47 -11.62 -4.03
N ALA A 11 11.52 -12.39 -3.51
CA ALA A 11 10.53 -13.07 -4.34
C ALA A 11 9.28 -12.23 -4.61
N PHE A 12 9.23 -11.01 -4.12
CA PHE A 12 8.04 -10.18 -4.29
C PHE A 12 7.92 -9.64 -5.70
N ASP A 13 6.68 -9.60 -6.18
CA ASP A 13 6.34 -9.03 -7.46
C ASP A 13 5.71 -7.67 -7.21
N PHE A 14 6.39 -6.60 -7.64
CA PHE A 14 5.89 -5.24 -7.49
C PHE A 14 5.41 -4.75 -8.86
N PRO A 15 4.09 -4.55 -9.06
CA PRO A 15 3.58 -4.09 -10.34
C PRO A 15 4.27 -2.80 -10.81
N GLU A 16 4.66 -2.78 -12.06
CA GLU A 16 5.43 -1.66 -12.61
C GLU A 16 4.61 -0.37 -12.72
N GLN A 17 3.31 -0.49 -12.84
CA GLN A 17 2.44 0.68 -12.95
C GLN A 17 2.17 1.34 -11.61
N PHE A 18 2.56 0.70 -10.51
CA PHE A 18 2.41 1.26 -9.17
C PHE A 18 3.61 2.11 -8.81
N ARG A 19 3.38 3.06 -7.90
CA ARG A 19 4.45 3.84 -7.28
C ARG A 19 4.49 3.50 -5.81
N TYR A 20 5.65 3.68 -5.18
CA TYR A 20 5.86 3.19 -3.82
C TYR A 20 6.50 4.25 -2.95
N ALA A 21 6.03 4.37 -1.71
CA ALA A 21 6.58 5.29 -0.74
C ALA A 21 7.65 4.59 0.11
N ASP A 22 8.51 5.39 0.73
CA ASP A 22 9.53 4.87 1.65
C ASP A 22 8.95 4.04 2.77
N SER A 23 7.74 4.38 3.20
CA SER A 23 7.06 3.68 4.29
C SER A 23 6.27 2.46 3.80
N HIS A 24 6.46 2.10 2.52
CA HIS A 24 5.95 0.86 1.93
C HIS A 24 4.47 0.87 1.53
N GLU A 25 3.84 2.03 1.49
CA GLU A 25 2.53 2.13 0.86
C GLU A 25 2.71 2.29 -0.63
N TYR A 26 1.74 1.81 -1.41
CA TYR A 26 1.76 2.03 -2.85
C TYR A 26 0.66 2.99 -3.24
N ALA A 27 0.84 3.58 -4.42
CA ALA A 27 -0.16 4.43 -5.05
C ALA A 27 -0.27 4.05 -6.51
N HIS A 28 -1.49 3.89 -7.00
CA HIS A 28 -1.72 3.50 -8.38
C HIS A 28 -2.81 4.39 -8.97
N ALA A 29 -2.44 5.15 -10.00
CA ALA A 29 -3.39 6.05 -10.65
C ALA A 29 -4.36 5.25 -11.52
N GLU A 30 -5.66 5.46 -11.31
CA GLU A 30 -6.71 4.84 -12.10
C GLU A 30 -7.68 5.94 -12.49
N GLY A 31 -7.53 6.48 -13.70
CA GLY A 31 -8.34 7.62 -14.12
C GLY A 31 -8.02 8.83 -13.26
N GLU A 32 -9.05 9.41 -12.65
CA GLU A 32 -8.87 10.58 -11.81
C GLU A 32 -8.60 10.23 -10.35
N LEU A 33 -8.62 8.95 -10.02
CA LEU A 33 -8.43 8.51 -8.64
C LEU A 33 -7.10 7.82 -8.50
N VAL A 34 -6.63 7.73 -7.25
CA VAL A 34 -5.42 7.01 -6.90
C VAL A 34 -5.78 5.95 -5.88
N ARG A 35 -5.46 4.70 -6.18
CA ARG A 35 -5.62 3.63 -5.20
C ARG A 35 -4.39 3.54 -4.34
N ILE A 36 -4.62 3.33 -3.05
CA ILE A 36 -3.58 3.28 -2.04
C ILE A 36 -3.70 1.97 -1.29
N GLY A 37 -2.56 1.37 -0.97
CA GLY A 37 -2.53 0.16 -0.16
C GLY A 37 -1.13 -0.08 0.35
N LEU A 38 -0.90 -1.26 0.91
CA LEU A 38 0.41 -1.67 1.41
C LEU A 38 1.07 -2.59 0.39
N SER A 39 2.38 -2.45 0.23
CA SER A 39 3.10 -3.32 -0.69
C SER A 39 3.15 -4.74 -0.14
N ALA A 40 3.42 -5.70 -1.02
CA ALA A 40 3.55 -7.09 -0.61
C ALA A 40 4.66 -7.26 0.44
N PHE A 41 5.72 -6.47 0.34
CA PHE A 41 6.80 -6.52 1.31
C PHE A 41 6.31 -6.10 2.70
N ALA A 42 5.55 -5.00 2.78
CA ALA A 42 5.04 -4.52 4.05
C ALA A 42 4.12 -5.57 4.69
N VAL A 43 3.26 -6.16 3.89
CA VAL A 43 2.33 -7.18 4.37
C VAL A 43 3.08 -8.39 4.90
N ASP A 44 4.13 -8.79 4.18
CA ASP A 44 4.94 -9.93 4.60
C ASP A 44 5.64 -9.66 5.95
N GLN A 45 6.12 -8.43 6.13
CA GLN A 45 6.79 -8.06 7.38
C GLN A 45 5.83 -8.07 8.57
N LEU A 46 4.58 -7.77 8.32
CA LEU A 46 3.56 -7.75 9.38
C LEU A 46 3.15 -9.16 9.83
N GLY A 47 3.12 -10.10 8.91
CA GLY A 47 2.63 -11.44 9.21
C GLY A 47 1.11 -11.50 9.18
N ASP A 48 0.50 -12.22 10.10
CA ASP A 48 -0.95 -12.41 10.10
C ASP A 48 -1.66 -11.12 10.53
N ILE A 49 -2.42 -10.56 9.61
CA ILE A 49 -3.13 -9.30 9.84
C ILE A 49 -4.49 -9.61 10.44
N VAL A 50 -4.80 -8.95 11.56
CA VAL A 50 -6.01 -9.22 12.32
C VAL A 50 -6.97 -8.04 12.35
N PHE A 51 -6.51 -6.83 12.04
CA PHE A 51 -7.38 -5.67 12.08
C PHE A 51 -6.81 -4.55 11.22
N VAL A 52 -7.68 -3.83 10.52
CA VAL A 52 -7.31 -2.67 9.72
C VAL A 52 -8.27 -1.53 10.08
N ASP A 53 -7.71 -0.34 10.32
CA ASP A 53 -8.49 0.85 10.58
C ASP A 53 -8.23 1.84 9.46
N LEU A 54 -9.30 2.33 8.83
CA LEU A 54 -9.22 3.24 7.69
C LEU A 54 -10.06 4.47 7.95
N PRO A 55 -9.70 5.62 7.36
CA PRO A 55 -10.49 6.84 7.51
C PRO A 55 -11.81 6.70 6.76
N GLU A 56 -12.78 7.52 7.15
CA GLU A 56 -14.08 7.52 6.49
C GLU A 56 -14.02 8.24 5.17
N VAL A 57 -14.94 7.88 4.27
CA VAL A 57 -15.10 8.59 3.01
C VAL A 57 -15.36 10.07 3.32
N GLY A 58 -14.71 10.93 2.57
CA GLY A 58 -14.81 12.38 2.80
C GLY A 58 -13.64 12.94 3.60
N SER A 59 -12.83 12.06 4.21
CA SER A 59 -11.67 12.52 4.98
C SER A 59 -10.60 13.07 4.03
N SER A 60 -9.83 14.03 4.54
CA SER A 60 -8.71 14.60 3.80
C SER A 60 -7.43 13.94 4.27
N LEU A 61 -6.56 13.60 3.32
CA LEU A 61 -5.25 13.04 3.61
C LEU A 61 -4.18 14.07 3.27
N SER A 62 -3.15 14.13 4.10
CA SER A 62 -1.96 14.91 3.81
C SER A 62 -0.81 13.94 3.63
N ARG A 63 -0.05 14.12 2.54
CA ARG A 63 1.08 13.26 2.26
C ARG A 63 2.02 13.20 3.47
N GLY A 64 2.39 11.98 3.85
CA GLY A 64 3.29 11.77 4.99
C GLY A 64 2.61 11.69 6.33
N SER A 65 1.31 11.96 6.40
CA SER A 65 0.56 11.85 7.65
C SER A 65 -0.08 10.47 7.75
N SER A 66 -0.26 10.00 8.98
CA SER A 66 -0.92 8.71 9.19
C SER A 66 -2.38 8.79 8.77
N PHE A 67 -2.86 7.80 8.02
CA PHE A 67 -4.26 7.74 7.65
C PHE A 67 -5.00 6.58 8.31
N GLY A 68 -4.29 5.72 8.98
CA GLY A 68 -4.92 4.60 9.65
C GLY A 68 -3.88 3.67 10.22
N THR A 69 -4.32 2.52 10.71
CA THR A 69 -3.44 1.54 11.30
C THR A 69 -3.73 0.16 10.75
N VAL A 70 -2.72 -0.69 10.79
CA VAL A 70 -2.86 -2.11 10.50
C VAL A 70 -2.29 -2.87 11.69
N GLU A 71 -3.06 -3.84 12.15
CA GLU A 71 -2.67 -4.61 13.32
C GLU A 71 -2.45 -6.06 12.92
N SER A 72 -1.31 -6.60 13.32
CA SER A 72 -1.00 -8.01 13.12
C SER A 72 -0.92 -8.68 14.48
N VAL A 73 -0.71 -9.99 14.47
CA VAL A 73 -0.58 -10.72 15.74
C VAL A 73 0.65 -10.28 16.53
N LYS A 74 1.62 -9.62 15.90
CA LYS A 74 2.86 -9.24 16.57
C LYS A 74 3.05 -7.74 16.76
N ALA A 75 2.30 -6.89 16.04
CA ALA A 75 2.54 -5.45 16.08
C ALA A 75 1.36 -4.64 15.58
N VAL A 76 1.34 -3.37 15.94
CA VAL A 76 0.43 -2.38 15.39
C VAL A 76 1.29 -1.34 14.69
N GLU A 77 0.98 -1.06 13.43
CA GLU A 77 1.75 -0.12 12.62
C GLU A 77 0.85 0.94 12.04
N GLU A 78 1.36 2.17 11.95
CA GLU A 78 0.62 3.24 11.28
C GLU A 78 0.91 3.21 9.80
N MET A 79 -0.10 3.57 9.01
CA MET A 79 0.03 3.68 7.57
C MET A 79 0.03 5.15 7.20
N TYR A 80 0.92 5.54 6.29
CA TYR A 80 1.13 6.94 5.93
C TYR A 80 0.69 7.19 4.50
N ALA A 81 0.04 8.34 4.29
CA ALA A 81 -0.49 8.68 2.98
C ALA A 81 0.65 8.95 2.00
N PRO A 82 0.67 8.24 0.86
CA PRO A 82 1.70 8.50 -0.15
C PRO A 82 1.41 9.75 -0.97
N VAL A 83 0.15 10.19 -0.99
CA VAL A 83 -0.25 11.41 -1.67
C VAL A 83 -1.32 12.10 -0.85
N SER A 84 -1.49 13.41 -1.09
CA SER A 84 -2.56 14.18 -0.45
C SER A 84 -3.82 14.09 -1.30
N GLY A 85 -4.98 14.12 -0.65
CA GLY A 85 -6.24 14.08 -1.38
C GLY A 85 -7.40 13.79 -0.49
N GLU A 86 -8.55 13.59 -1.11
CA GLU A 86 -9.79 13.28 -0.39
C GLU A 86 -10.14 11.82 -0.60
N VAL A 87 -10.50 11.13 0.48
CA VAL A 87 -10.92 9.73 0.42
C VAL A 87 -12.31 9.68 -0.22
N VAL A 88 -12.40 9.04 -1.38
CA VAL A 88 -13.69 8.89 -2.06
C VAL A 88 -14.23 7.48 -1.91
N GLU A 89 -13.38 6.52 -1.58
CA GLU A 89 -13.80 5.14 -1.39
C GLU A 89 -12.82 4.44 -0.47
N ARG A 90 -13.32 3.55 0.38
CA ARG A 90 -12.47 2.68 1.18
C ARG A 90 -12.90 1.25 0.96
N ASN A 91 -11.99 0.33 1.15
CA ASN A 91 -12.26 -1.09 0.86
C ASN A 91 -12.94 -1.75 2.03
N GLU A 92 -14.26 -1.80 1.99
CA GLU A 92 -15.04 -2.40 3.07
C GLU A 92 -14.76 -3.89 3.21
N SER A 93 -14.35 -4.54 2.12
CA SER A 93 -14.05 -5.96 2.14
C SER A 93 -12.84 -6.26 3.02
N VAL A 94 -11.82 -5.42 2.96
CA VAL A 94 -10.63 -5.57 3.81
C VAL A 94 -10.98 -5.29 5.27
N LEU A 95 -11.86 -4.32 5.52
CA LEU A 95 -12.29 -4.03 6.87
C LEU A 95 -13.03 -5.21 7.49
N ALA A 96 -13.83 -5.89 6.70
CA ALA A 96 -14.57 -7.07 7.15
C ALA A 96 -13.68 -8.31 7.23
N SER A 97 -12.69 -8.41 6.32
CA SER A 97 -11.82 -9.58 6.23
C SER A 97 -10.39 -9.13 6.03
N PRO A 98 -9.69 -8.75 7.12
CA PRO A 98 -8.32 -8.22 6.99
C PRO A 98 -7.34 -9.13 6.27
N GLU A 99 -7.60 -10.43 6.24
CA GLU A 99 -6.72 -11.38 5.55
C GLU A 99 -6.68 -11.16 4.05
N GLU A 100 -7.61 -10.43 3.48
CA GLU A 100 -7.56 -10.10 2.07
C GLU A 100 -6.35 -9.24 1.74
N LEU A 101 -5.90 -8.45 2.70
CA LEU A 101 -4.70 -7.65 2.53
C LEU A 101 -3.47 -8.56 2.38
N GLN A 102 -3.45 -9.69 3.07
CA GLN A 102 -2.36 -10.65 2.96
C GLN A 102 -2.43 -11.44 1.66
N ASN A 103 -3.63 -11.80 1.25
CA ASN A 103 -3.81 -12.69 0.11
C ASN A 103 -3.51 -12.01 -1.21
N ASP A 104 -3.85 -10.72 -1.33
CA ASP A 104 -3.70 -10.03 -2.61
C ASP A 104 -3.52 -8.52 -2.36
N PRO A 105 -2.39 -8.12 -1.78
CA PRO A 105 -2.21 -6.72 -1.38
C PRO A 105 -2.27 -5.72 -2.52
N HIS A 106 -1.88 -6.12 -3.72
CA HIS A 106 -1.85 -5.21 -4.87
C HIS A 106 -3.15 -5.26 -5.68
N GLY A 107 -4.05 -6.18 -5.37
CA GLY A 107 -5.33 -6.32 -6.06
C GLY A 107 -6.49 -6.12 -5.10
N GLN A 108 -7.12 -7.22 -4.69
CA GLN A 108 -8.30 -7.15 -3.82
C GLN A 108 -8.02 -6.51 -2.47
N GLY A 109 -6.76 -6.45 -2.06
CA GLY A 109 -6.38 -5.87 -0.78
C GLY A 109 -6.09 -4.39 -0.81
N TRP A 110 -6.53 -3.66 -1.84
CA TRP A 110 -6.38 -2.21 -1.85
C TRP A 110 -7.11 -1.61 -0.64
N LEU A 111 -6.66 -0.46 -0.18
CA LEU A 111 -7.22 0.14 1.04
C LEU A 111 -8.12 1.33 0.76
N LEU A 112 -7.64 2.30 0.02
CA LEU A 112 -8.36 3.54 -0.24
C LEU A 112 -8.32 3.91 -1.70
N ALA A 113 -9.35 4.63 -2.16
CA ALA A 113 -9.30 5.36 -3.42
C ALA A 113 -9.45 6.83 -3.08
N VAL A 114 -8.51 7.65 -3.51
CA VAL A 114 -8.50 9.06 -3.18
C VAL A 114 -8.50 9.91 -4.45
N ARG A 115 -9.08 11.11 -4.35
CA ARG A 115 -8.97 12.12 -5.39
C ARG A 115 -7.78 12.97 -5.01
N PRO A 116 -6.66 12.86 -5.74
CA PRO A 116 -5.44 13.56 -5.34
C PRO A 116 -5.61 15.07 -5.49
N SER A 117 -5.07 15.80 -4.52
CA SER A 117 -5.10 17.26 -4.58
C SER A 117 -3.91 17.80 -5.36
N ASP A 118 -2.86 17.01 -5.50
CA ASP A 118 -1.66 17.38 -6.25
C ASP A 118 -1.09 16.13 -6.91
N ALA A 119 -1.41 15.95 -8.19
CA ALA A 119 -1.00 14.75 -8.91
C ALA A 119 0.51 14.63 -9.06
N SER A 120 1.25 15.73 -8.92
CA SER A 120 2.71 15.66 -9.04
C SER A 120 3.33 14.87 -7.90
N GLN A 121 2.63 14.69 -6.80
CA GLN A 121 3.15 13.90 -5.70
C GLN A 121 3.36 12.43 -6.07
N LEU A 122 2.60 11.94 -7.04
CA LEU A 122 2.81 10.57 -7.54
C LEU A 122 4.19 10.41 -8.14
N GLU A 123 4.66 11.43 -8.84
CA GLU A 123 5.96 11.35 -9.51
C GLU A 123 7.12 11.41 -8.54
N GLU A 124 6.87 11.84 -7.32
CA GLU A 124 7.89 11.87 -6.28
C GLU A 124 8.06 10.53 -5.59
N LEU A 125 7.16 9.60 -5.83
CA LEU A 125 7.25 8.26 -5.26
C LEU A 125 8.18 7.41 -6.12
N MET A 126 8.65 6.31 -5.54
CA MET A 126 9.56 5.41 -6.23
C MET A 126 8.84 4.58 -7.29
N ALA A 127 9.50 4.40 -8.43
CA ALA A 127 9.05 3.41 -9.41
C ALA A 127 9.27 2.01 -8.84
N ALA A 128 8.60 1.03 -9.42
CA ALA A 128 8.69 -0.35 -8.93
C ALA A 128 10.11 -0.88 -8.87
N ALA A 129 10.91 -0.61 -9.90
CA ALA A 129 12.29 -1.10 -9.94
C ALA A 129 13.15 -0.49 -8.83
N THR A 130 12.96 0.80 -8.55
CA THR A 130 13.68 1.48 -7.49
C THR A 130 13.27 0.94 -6.13
N TYR A 131 11.98 0.73 -5.95
CA TYR A 131 11.48 0.21 -4.70
C TYR A 131 11.96 -1.25 -4.47
N ALA A 132 11.94 -2.06 -5.53
CA ALA A 132 12.41 -3.44 -5.44
C ALA A 132 13.87 -3.49 -5.01
N ALA A 133 14.69 -2.59 -5.54
CA ALA A 133 16.10 -2.52 -5.16
C ALA A 133 16.27 -2.13 -3.71
N LYS A 134 15.43 -1.20 -3.22
CA LYS A 134 15.46 -0.78 -1.83
C LYS A 134 15.08 -1.93 -0.90
N VAL A 135 14.05 -2.68 -1.26
CA VAL A 135 13.59 -3.81 -0.47
C VAL A 135 14.68 -4.89 -0.43
N ALA A 136 15.34 -5.12 -1.56
CA ALA A 136 16.38 -6.14 -1.64
C ALA A 136 17.58 -5.78 -0.76
N ALA A 137 17.82 -4.49 -0.55
CA ALA A 137 18.95 -4.03 0.27
C ALA A 137 18.63 -3.99 1.77
N ALA A 138 17.36 -4.16 2.12
CA ALA A 138 16.91 -4.03 3.51
C ALA A 138 17.30 -5.25 4.41
#